data_543221e7883b241c08623b8ad3994a36
#
_entry.id   543221e7883b241c08623b8ad3994a36
#
_cell.length_a   1.000
_cell.length_b   1.000
_cell.length_c   1.000
_cell.angle_alpha   90.00
_cell.angle_beta   90.00
_cell.angle_gamma   90.00
#
_symmetry.space_group_name_H-M   'P 1'
#
loop_
_entity.id
_entity.type
_entity.pdbx_description
1 polymer ?
#
loop_
_entity_poly.entity_id
_entity_poly.type
_entity_poly.pdbx_seq_one_letter_code
_entity_poly.pdbx_strand_id
1 'polypeptide(L)'
;MRKKQSKKRDLIPDPKFNDQLVTRFVNNLMFQGKKSTAYKIFYDAIDIIETKKEDKEKTSLELWKDALSNVMPQVEVRSRRVGGATFQIPTPIRPDRKISLAMKWLIASSRKRNEKSMAVKLAQEILAAAKEEGAAVKKRVDTHKMAEANKAFAHYRY
;
A
#
# COMPACT_ATOMS: atom_id res chain seq x y z
N MET A 1 20.26 16.24 -16.18
CA MET A 1 19.82 15.94 -14.79
C MET A 1 18.62 16.81 -14.44
N ARG A 2 17.63 16.26 -13.71
CA ARG A 2 16.40 16.96 -13.34
C ARG A 2 16.69 17.93 -12.18
N LYS A 3 16.79 19.24 -12.44
CA LYS A 3 17.13 20.27 -11.45
C LYS A 3 16.01 20.57 -10.44
N LYS A 4 14.73 20.43 -10.85
CA LYS A 4 13.57 20.72 -9.99
C LYS A 4 12.61 19.55 -9.92
N GLN A 5 12.08 19.31 -8.73
CA GLN A 5 10.96 18.38 -8.52
C GLN A 5 9.68 18.99 -9.11
N SER A 6 8.87 18.19 -9.80
CA SER A 6 7.57 18.63 -10.29
C SER A 6 6.66 19.05 -9.13
N LYS A 7 5.87 20.11 -9.32
CA LYS A 7 4.85 20.52 -8.35
C LYS A 7 3.87 19.36 -8.12
N LYS A 8 3.54 19.10 -6.87
CA LYS A 8 2.48 18.14 -6.53
C LYS A 8 1.14 18.73 -6.98
N ARG A 9 0.30 17.93 -7.63
CA ARG A 9 -1.08 18.32 -7.96
C ARG A 9 -1.95 18.11 -6.74
N ASP A 10 -2.88 19.04 -6.51
CA ASP A 10 -3.89 18.89 -5.47
C ASP A 10 -4.85 17.76 -5.84
N LEU A 11 -5.12 16.89 -4.87
CA LEU A 11 -6.06 15.78 -5.02
C LEU A 11 -7.43 16.24 -4.50
N ILE A 12 -8.43 16.17 -5.35
CA ILE A 12 -9.82 16.39 -4.95
C ILE A 12 -10.21 15.22 -4.01
N PRO A 13 -10.78 15.50 -2.83
CA PRO A 13 -11.21 14.46 -1.92
C PRO A 13 -12.34 13.60 -2.52
N ASP A 14 -12.54 12.41 -1.97
CA ASP A 14 -13.58 11.49 -2.39
C ASP A 14 -14.98 12.04 -2.06
N PRO A 15 -15.97 11.93 -2.97
CA PRO A 15 -17.31 12.48 -2.75
C PRO A 15 -18.10 11.78 -1.63
N LYS A 16 -17.85 10.48 -1.34
CA LYS A 16 -18.59 9.71 -0.31
C LYS A 16 -17.98 9.91 1.09
N PHE A 17 -16.64 9.87 1.19
CA PHE A 17 -15.92 9.89 2.48
C PHE A 17 -15.15 11.20 2.73
N ASN A 18 -15.12 12.12 1.76
CA ASN A 18 -14.38 13.39 1.82
C ASN A 18 -12.89 13.23 2.22
N ASP A 19 -12.25 12.14 1.78
CA ASP A 19 -10.88 11.77 2.12
C ASP A 19 -9.98 11.70 0.89
N GLN A 20 -8.87 12.44 0.90
CA GLN A 20 -7.87 12.44 -0.18
C GLN A 20 -7.11 11.11 -0.31
N LEU A 21 -6.97 10.35 0.81
CA LEU A 21 -6.35 9.03 0.80
C LEU A 21 -7.17 8.03 -0.03
N VAL A 22 -8.50 8.10 0.07
CA VAL A 22 -9.41 7.27 -0.73
C VAL A 22 -9.24 7.58 -2.22
N THR A 23 -9.24 8.85 -2.60
CA THR A 23 -8.99 9.25 -4.01
C THR A 23 -7.64 8.73 -4.50
N ARG A 24 -6.59 8.83 -3.67
CA ARG A 24 -5.26 8.33 -4.00
C ARG A 24 -5.24 6.81 -4.17
N PHE A 25 -5.97 6.08 -3.32
CA PHE A 25 -6.10 4.63 -3.41
C PHE A 25 -6.84 4.22 -4.67
N VAL A 26 -7.99 4.84 -4.97
CA VAL A 26 -8.78 4.59 -6.18
C VAL A 26 -7.97 4.87 -7.45
N ASN A 27 -7.16 5.94 -7.46
CA ASN A 27 -6.26 6.23 -8.58
C ASN A 27 -5.18 5.14 -8.77
N ASN A 28 -4.72 4.47 -7.71
CA ASN A 28 -3.82 3.32 -7.80
C ASN A 28 -4.54 2.02 -8.19
N LEU A 29 -5.81 1.88 -7.80
CA LEU A 29 -6.65 0.73 -8.14
C LEU A 29 -7.10 0.77 -9.60
N MET A 30 -7.27 1.97 -10.14
CA MET A 30 -7.74 2.22 -11.51
C MET A 30 -6.86 1.51 -12.54
N PHE A 31 -7.51 0.91 -13.54
CA PHE A 31 -6.87 0.29 -14.69
C PHE A 31 -7.43 0.88 -15.98
N GLN A 32 -6.59 1.16 -16.96
CA GLN A 32 -6.97 1.73 -18.27
C GLN A 32 -7.84 3.00 -18.20
N GLY A 33 -7.66 3.83 -17.15
CA GLY A 33 -8.44 5.06 -16.99
C GLY A 33 -9.89 4.88 -16.50
N LYS A 34 -10.33 3.65 -16.19
CA LYS A 34 -11.70 3.33 -15.75
C LYS A 34 -11.92 3.74 -14.29
N LYS A 35 -12.00 5.06 -14.02
CA LYS A 35 -12.06 5.61 -12.67
C LYS A 35 -13.38 5.29 -11.95
N SER A 36 -14.51 5.39 -12.64
CA SER A 36 -15.84 5.07 -12.07
C SER A 36 -15.93 3.63 -11.60
N THR A 37 -15.42 2.68 -12.40
CA THR A 37 -15.35 1.27 -12.02
C THR A 37 -14.45 1.06 -10.79
N ALA A 38 -13.33 1.78 -10.68
CA ALA A 38 -12.45 1.68 -9.52
C ALA A 38 -13.11 2.22 -8.24
N TYR A 39 -13.88 3.31 -8.32
CA TYR A 39 -14.69 3.80 -7.21
C TYR A 39 -15.72 2.77 -6.78
N LYS A 40 -16.48 2.20 -7.73
CA LYS A 40 -17.46 1.16 -7.43
C LYS A 40 -16.83 -0.01 -6.70
N ILE A 41 -15.70 -0.55 -7.20
CA ILE A 41 -14.97 -1.65 -6.55
C ILE A 41 -14.56 -1.29 -5.11
N PHE A 42 -14.09 -0.06 -4.88
CA PHE A 42 -13.70 0.37 -3.56
C PHE A 42 -14.89 0.48 -2.61
N TYR A 43 -16.00 1.10 -3.05
CA TYR A 43 -17.20 1.24 -2.23
C TYR A 43 -17.83 -0.11 -1.91
N ASP A 44 -17.99 -0.99 -2.90
CA ASP A 44 -18.47 -2.36 -2.70
C ASP A 44 -17.57 -3.13 -1.70
N ALA A 45 -16.25 -2.90 -1.75
CA ALA A 45 -15.33 -3.53 -0.80
C ALA A 45 -15.53 -2.99 0.63
N ILE A 46 -15.72 -1.69 0.81
CA ILE A 46 -16.00 -1.08 2.12
C ILE A 46 -17.35 -1.58 2.67
N ASP A 47 -18.37 -1.70 1.84
CA ASP A 47 -19.69 -2.23 2.24
C ASP A 47 -19.60 -3.71 2.67
N ILE A 48 -18.75 -4.52 1.98
CA ILE A 48 -18.46 -5.91 2.40
C ILE A 48 -17.71 -5.94 3.73
N ILE A 49 -16.76 -5.04 3.96
CA ILE A 49 -16.05 -4.94 5.23
C ILE A 49 -17.03 -4.60 6.37
N GLU A 50 -17.97 -3.68 6.12
CA GLU A 50 -18.99 -3.30 7.09
C GLU A 50 -19.83 -4.49 7.56
N THR A 51 -20.16 -5.42 6.64
CA THR A 51 -20.92 -6.63 6.97
C THR A 51 -20.10 -7.72 7.68
N LYS A 52 -18.77 -7.73 7.48
CA LYS A 52 -17.88 -8.81 7.96
C LYS A 52 -16.97 -8.40 9.13
N LYS A 53 -16.94 -7.12 9.49
CA LYS A 53 -16.12 -6.64 10.61
C LYS A 53 -16.55 -7.28 11.93
N GLU A 54 -15.59 -7.70 12.72
CA GLU A 54 -15.80 -8.21 14.08
C GLU A 54 -15.91 -7.05 15.07
N ASP A 55 -15.12 -6.00 14.89
CA ASP A 55 -15.13 -4.76 15.67
C ASP A 55 -16.30 -3.86 15.27
N LYS A 56 -17.31 -3.77 16.11
CA LYS A 56 -18.47 -2.88 15.88
C LYS A 56 -18.17 -1.41 16.18
N GLU A 57 -17.13 -1.13 16.96
CA GLU A 57 -16.75 0.23 17.36
C GLU A 57 -16.06 1.00 16.23
N LYS A 58 -15.29 0.31 15.38
CA LYS A 58 -14.56 0.95 14.27
C LYS A 58 -15.41 1.02 13.02
N THR A 59 -15.30 2.13 12.31
CA THR A 59 -15.86 2.27 10.96
C THR A 59 -15.05 1.44 9.95
N SER A 60 -15.68 0.97 8.86
CA SER A 60 -14.97 0.24 7.80
C SER A 60 -13.86 1.07 7.15
N LEU A 61 -14.00 2.39 7.14
CA LEU A 61 -12.96 3.30 6.67
C LEU A 61 -11.75 3.33 7.61
N GLU A 62 -11.97 3.32 8.92
CA GLU A 62 -10.88 3.25 9.90
C GLU A 62 -10.15 1.92 9.83
N LEU A 63 -10.87 0.79 9.71
CA LEU A 63 -10.26 -0.53 9.47
C LEU A 63 -9.38 -0.56 8.21
N TRP A 64 -9.83 0.10 7.13
CA TRP A 64 -9.01 0.24 5.93
C TRP A 64 -7.75 1.09 6.17
N LYS A 65 -7.84 2.17 6.96
CA LYS A 65 -6.68 2.99 7.34
C LYS A 65 -5.70 2.21 8.23
N ASP A 66 -6.21 1.44 9.18
CA ASP A 66 -5.41 0.55 10.02
C ASP A 66 -4.68 -0.50 9.16
N ALA A 67 -5.39 -1.14 8.23
CA ALA A 67 -4.80 -2.08 7.28
C ALA A 67 -3.68 -1.44 6.44
N LEU A 68 -3.88 -0.21 5.95
CA LEU A 68 -2.83 0.53 5.24
C LEU A 68 -1.62 0.79 6.15
N SER A 69 -1.85 1.21 7.40
CA SER A 69 -0.79 1.45 8.39
C SER A 69 0.02 0.19 8.65
N ASN A 70 -0.67 -0.95 8.82
CA ASN A 70 -0.03 -2.24 9.04
C ASN A 70 0.80 -2.75 7.85
N VAL A 71 0.49 -2.31 6.64
CA VAL A 71 1.25 -2.66 5.42
C VAL A 71 2.39 -1.68 5.13
N MET A 72 2.45 -0.50 5.77
CA MET A 72 3.48 0.51 5.50
C MET A 72 4.89 0.03 5.89
N PRO A 73 5.85 -0.04 4.95
CA PRO A 73 7.23 -0.36 5.26
C PRO A 73 7.99 0.85 5.81
N GLN A 74 8.89 0.62 6.76
CA GLN A 74 9.78 1.65 7.31
C GLN A 74 11.07 1.79 6.49
N VAL A 75 11.54 0.67 5.92
CA VAL A 75 12.79 0.58 5.16
C VAL A 75 12.55 -0.15 3.84
N GLU A 76 13.31 0.22 2.82
CA GLU A 76 13.39 -0.51 1.55
C GLU A 76 14.85 -0.82 1.21
N VAL A 77 15.06 -1.82 0.39
CA VAL A 77 16.40 -2.18 -0.09
C VAL A 77 16.56 -1.63 -1.50
N ARG A 78 17.68 -0.92 -1.73
CA ARG A 78 18.04 -0.37 -3.05
C ARG A 78 19.36 -0.95 -3.51
N SER A 79 19.37 -1.41 -4.75
CA SER A 79 20.60 -1.86 -5.40
C SER A 79 21.49 -0.68 -5.76
N ARG A 80 22.77 -0.74 -5.40
CA ARG A 80 23.81 0.22 -5.79
C ARG A 80 25.08 -0.51 -6.20
N ARG A 81 25.69 -0.06 -7.29
CA ARG A 81 26.95 -0.60 -7.77
C ARG A 81 28.11 0.16 -7.11
N VAL A 82 28.98 -0.57 -6.41
CA VAL A 82 30.16 -0.02 -5.76
C VAL A 82 31.36 -0.90 -6.15
N GLY A 83 32.40 -0.31 -6.76
CA GLY A 83 33.62 -1.04 -7.15
C GLY A 83 33.39 -2.25 -8.07
N GLY A 84 32.35 -2.19 -8.92
CA GLY A 84 32.00 -3.29 -9.84
C GLY A 84 31.01 -4.33 -9.26
N ALA A 85 30.84 -4.44 -7.95
CA ALA A 85 29.86 -5.30 -7.30
C ALA A 85 28.54 -4.57 -7.04
N THR A 86 27.40 -5.28 -7.08
CA THR A 86 26.08 -4.75 -6.77
C THR A 86 25.68 -5.10 -5.35
N PHE A 87 25.49 -4.09 -4.51
CA PHE A 87 25.08 -4.25 -3.13
C PHE A 87 23.61 -3.84 -2.95
N GLN A 88 22.93 -4.55 -2.06
CA GLN A 88 21.56 -4.23 -1.62
C GLN A 88 21.64 -3.37 -0.36
N ILE A 89 21.35 -2.06 -0.50
CA ILE A 89 21.54 -1.08 0.57
C ILE A 89 20.19 -0.75 1.21
N PRO A 90 20.03 -0.96 2.54
CA PRO A 90 18.80 -0.57 3.24
C PRO A 90 18.72 0.96 3.36
N THR A 91 17.59 1.51 2.94
CA THR A 91 17.31 2.96 2.98
C THR A 91 15.98 3.25 3.65
N PRO A 92 15.90 4.28 4.53
CA PRO A 92 14.62 4.70 5.09
C PRO A 92 13.71 5.26 3.99
N ILE A 93 12.41 5.04 4.14
CA ILE A 93 11.42 5.43 3.16
C ILE A 93 10.77 6.76 3.57
N ARG A 94 10.61 7.70 2.61
CA ARG A 94 9.89 8.96 2.84
C ARG A 94 8.40 8.69 3.10
N PRO A 95 7.70 9.50 3.92
CA PRO A 95 6.29 9.27 4.28
C PRO A 95 5.36 9.07 3.08
N ASP A 96 5.44 9.94 2.07
CA ASP A 96 4.62 9.82 0.85
C ASP A 96 4.83 8.51 0.10
N ARG A 97 6.07 7.98 0.12
CA ARG A 97 6.42 6.73 -0.53
C ARG A 97 5.96 5.51 0.27
N LYS A 98 5.98 5.58 1.62
CA LYS A 98 5.43 4.53 2.49
C LYS A 98 3.97 4.25 2.14
N ILE A 99 3.16 5.32 2.08
CA ILE A 99 1.74 5.24 1.71
C ILE A 99 1.56 4.66 0.31
N SER A 100 2.35 5.13 -0.67
CA SER A 100 2.27 4.63 -2.04
C SER A 100 2.63 3.15 -2.17
N LEU A 101 3.63 2.68 -1.41
CA LEU A 101 4.03 1.27 -1.39
C LEU A 101 2.95 0.41 -0.74
N ALA A 102 2.42 0.83 0.41
CA ALA A 102 1.34 0.13 1.10
C ALA A 102 0.11 -0.06 0.18
N MET A 103 -0.34 1.01 -0.47
CA MET A 103 -1.46 0.94 -1.43
C MET A 103 -1.18 -0.05 -2.56
N LYS A 104 0.00 0.02 -3.18
CA LYS A 104 0.41 -0.86 -4.28
C LYS A 104 0.49 -2.32 -3.84
N TRP A 105 1.05 -2.59 -2.67
CA TRP A 105 1.18 -3.96 -2.16
C TRP A 105 -0.18 -4.53 -1.79
N LEU A 106 -1.06 -3.77 -1.15
CA LEU A 106 -2.42 -4.19 -0.83
C LEU A 106 -3.20 -4.53 -2.11
N ILE A 107 -3.16 -3.68 -3.13
CA ILE A 107 -3.82 -3.91 -4.41
C ILE A 107 -3.23 -5.12 -5.14
N ALA A 108 -1.90 -5.25 -5.17
CA ALA A 108 -1.23 -6.37 -5.85
C ALA A 108 -1.53 -7.71 -5.17
N SER A 109 -1.57 -7.74 -3.83
CA SER A 109 -1.93 -8.92 -3.06
C SER A 109 -3.41 -9.29 -3.25
N SER A 110 -4.31 -8.31 -3.21
CA SER A 110 -5.74 -8.53 -3.48
C SER A 110 -5.97 -9.15 -4.87
N ARG A 111 -5.29 -8.65 -5.90
CA ARG A 111 -5.42 -9.18 -7.28
C ARG A 111 -5.02 -10.65 -7.41
N LYS A 112 -4.12 -11.14 -6.56
CA LYS A 112 -3.65 -12.54 -6.57
C LYS A 112 -4.58 -13.51 -5.86
N ARG A 113 -5.57 -13.01 -5.10
CA ARG A 113 -6.56 -13.86 -4.42
C ARG A 113 -7.48 -14.57 -5.41
N ASN A 114 -8.06 -15.70 -5.00
CA ASN A 114 -8.87 -16.58 -5.84
C ASN A 114 -10.38 -16.29 -5.78
N GLU A 115 -10.83 -15.26 -5.06
CA GLU A 115 -12.25 -14.89 -4.96
C GLU A 115 -12.81 -14.41 -6.31
N LYS A 116 -14.14 -14.44 -6.47
CA LYS A 116 -14.80 -14.17 -7.76
C LYS A 116 -14.69 -12.73 -8.23
N SER A 117 -14.86 -11.74 -7.33
CA SER A 117 -14.87 -10.32 -7.71
C SER A 117 -13.71 -9.56 -7.06
N MET A 118 -13.26 -8.46 -7.71
CA MET A 118 -12.18 -7.63 -7.17
C MET A 118 -12.58 -6.93 -5.86
N ALA A 119 -13.86 -6.59 -5.67
CA ALA A 119 -14.37 -6.01 -4.43
C ALA A 119 -14.22 -7.00 -3.26
N VAL A 120 -14.59 -8.27 -3.46
CA VAL A 120 -14.42 -9.31 -2.43
C VAL A 120 -12.95 -9.58 -2.14
N LYS A 121 -12.11 -9.68 -3.19
CA LYS A 121 -10.65 -9.83 -3.04
C LYS A 121 -10.04 -8.74 -2.19
N LEU A 122 -10.42 -7.49 -2.47
CA LEU A 122 -9.93 -6.31 -1.78
C LEU A 122 -10.41 -6.29 -0.32
N ALA A 123 -11.69 -6.55 -0.07
CA ALA A 123 -12.25 -6.59 1.27
C ALA A 123 -11.56 -7.64 2.15
N GLN A 124 -11.35 -8.85 1.63
CA GLN A 124 -10.68 -9.93 2.37
C GLN A 124 -9.21 -9.59 2.69
N GLU A 125 -8.48 -8.97 1.74
CA GLU A 125 -7.10 -8.56 2.00
C GLU A 125 -7.01 -7.43 3.03
N ILE A 126 -7.97 -6.47 3.00
CA ILE A 126 -8.04 -5.40 3.99
C ILE A 126 -8.32 -5.97 5.39
N LEU A 127 -9.29 -6.88 5.53
CA LEU A 127 -9.62 -7.53 6.81
C LEU A 127 -8.41 -8.32 7.35
N ALA A 128 -7.73 -9.08 6.50
CA ALA A 128 -6.52 -9.79 6.89
C ALA A 128 -5.40 -8.81 7.31
N ALA A 129 -5.17 -7.75 6.54
CA ALA A 129 -4.14 -6.75 6.85
C ALA A 129 -4.45 -5.95 8.12
N ALA A 130 -5.72 -5.71 8.44
CA ALA A 130 -6.12 -5.08 9.71
C ALA A 130 -5.74 -5.96 10.92
N LYS A 131 -5.80 -7.30 10.78
CA LYS A 131 -5.35 -8.28 11.77
C LYS A 131 -3.84 -8.57 11.73
N GLU A 132 -3.07 -7.76 10.98
CA GLU A 132 -1.63 -7.96 10.70
C GLU A 132 -1.30 -9.27 9.97
N GLU A 133 -2.25 -9.83 9.25
CA GLU A 133 -2.13 -11.03 8.45
C GLU A 133 -2.17 -10.72 6.94
N GLY A 134 -2.09 -11.75 6.10
CA GLY A 134 -2.25 -11.61 4.66
C GLY A 134 -0.96 -11.38 3.89
N ALA A 135 -1.07 -11.45 2.57
CA ALA A 135 0.07 -11.41 1.66
C ALA A 135 0.72 -10.02 1.59
N ALA A 136 -0.05 -8.95 1.80
CA ALA A 136 0.47 -7.59 1.82
C ALA A 136 1.37 -7.34 3.04
N VAL A 137 0.94 -7.80 4.23
CA VAL A 137 1.72 -7.70 5.46
C VAL A 137 2.96 -8.59 5.37
N LYS A 138 2.83 -9.81 4.86
CA LYS A 138 3.98 -10.69 4.60
C LYS A 138 5.02 -9.98 3.72
N LYS A 139 4.60 -9.28 2.68
CA LYS A 139 5.52 -8.49 1.82
C LYS A 139 6.27 -7.42 2.60
N ARG A 140 5.62 -6.73 3.56
CA ARG A 140 6.28 -5.79 4.47
C ARG A 140 7.36 -6.49 5.29
N VAL A 141 6.99 -7.60 5.95
CA VAL A 141 7.90 -8.38 6.80
C VAL A 141 9.11 -8.89 6.01
N ASP A 142 8.89 -9.44 4.81
CA ASP A 142 9.97 -9.93 3.94
C ASP A 142 10.92 -8.79 3.53
N THR A 143 10.38 -7.60 3.24
CA THR A 143 11.18 -6.42 2.92
C THR A 143 12.03 -5.96 4.11
N HIS A 144 11.46 -5.97 5.32
CA HIS A 144 12.19 -5.64 6.55
C HIS A 144 13.29 -6.67 6.86
N LYS A 145 13.01 -7.98 6.70
CA LYS A 145 14.02 -9.04 6.86
C LYS A 145 15.18 -8.89 5.87
N MET A 146 14.87 -8.58 4.61
CA MET A 146 15.90 -8.29 3.60
C MET A 146 16.75 -7.08 3.97
N ALA A 147 16.12 -6.01 4.49
CA ALA A 147 16.85 -4.82 4.93
C ALA A 147 17.74 -5.10 6.14
N GLU A 148 17.29 -5.93 7.08
CA GLU A 148 18.05 -6.34 8.25
C GLU A 148 19.26 -7.21 7.87
N ALA A 149 19.06 -8.21 7.02
CA ALA A 149 20.13 -9.06 6.49
C ALA A 149 21.24 -8.25 5.78
N ASN A 150 20.87 -7.13 5.15
CA ASN A 150 21.81 -6.26 4.45
C ASN A 150 22.26 -5.04 5.28
N LYS A 151 22.02 -5.03 6.59
CA LYS A 151 22.33 -3.90 7.48
C LYS A 151 23.82 -3.52 7.47
N ALA A 152 24.70 -4.48 7.29
CA ALA A 152 26.16 -4.27 7.18
C ALA A 152 26.54 -3.30 6.04
N PHE A 153 25.75 -3.23 4.97
CA PHE A 153 25.99 -2.37 3.81
C PHE A 153 25.36 -0.98 3.92
N ALA A 154 24.75 -0.63 5.06
CA ALA A 154 24.09 0.65 5.27
C ALA A 154 25.05 1.86 5.13
N HIS A 155 26.34 1.69 5.37
CA HIS A 155 27.34 2.74 5.21
C HIS A 155 27.59 3.15 3.75
N TYR A 156 27.20 2.31 2.76
CA TYR A 156 27.27 2.64 1.33
C TYR A 156 26.07 3.49 0.85
N ARG A 157 25.25 4.03 1.75
CA ARG A 157 24.01 4.76 1.42
C ARG A 157 24.22 6.11 0.74
N TYR A 158 25.40 6.69 0.78
CA TYR A 158 25.73 8.00 0.18
C TYR A 158 26.05 7.94 -1.30
#